data_06358049d3133009347499059a7ac89a
#
_entry.id   06358049d3133009347499059a7ac89a
#
_cell.length_a   1.000
_cell.length_b   1.000
_cell.length_c   1.000
_cell.angle_alpha   90.00
_cell.angle_beta   90.00
_cell.angle_gamma   90.00
#
_symmetry.space_group_name_H-M   'P 1'
#
loop_
_entity.id
_entity.type
_entity.pdbx_description
1 polymer ?
#
loop_
_entity_poly.entity_id
_entity_poly.type
_entity_poly.pdbx_seq_one_letter_code
_entity_poly.pdbx_strand_id
1 'polypeptide(L)'
;SDWESVRKTAILILKYMGIAPEDDGTNVNGILINMNYIWERYLVQIVKEKIENKYQIEGKKSFGTFFCNGQSIELQPDLVISDKKVISDKNRPLLIIDAKYKNEWENVASNKSDKPEREDCFQIMSYMYRAECKFGGIFCPQTKVRDDGKMVSVQ
;
A
#
# COMPACT_ATOMS: atom_id res chain seq x y z
N SER A 1 -8.15 -20.92 -8.32
CA SER A 1 -8.09 -19.50 -8.01
C SER A 1 -6.87 -19.25 -7.13
N ASP A 2 -6.17 -18.15 -7.36
CA ASP A 2 -4.91 -17.79 -6.69
C ASP A 2 -5.02 -17.73 -5.15
N TRP A 3 -6.23 -17.49 -4.64
CA TRP A 3 -6.53 -17.48 -3.21
C TRP A 3 -6.29 -18.81 -2.50
N GLU A 4 -6.58 -19.92 -3.14
CA GLU A 4 -6.37 -21.22 -2.54
C GLU A 4 -4.86 -21.53 -2.38
N SER A 5 -4.06 -21.07 -3.31
CA SER A 5 -2.60 -21.15 -3.22
C SER A 5 -2.06 -20.31 -2.06
N VAL A 6 -2.53 -19.05 -1.94
CA VAL A 6 -2.14 -18.15 -0.85
C VAL A 6 -2.59 -18.71 0.51
N ARG A 7 -3.82 -19.21 0.60
CA ARG A 7 -4.36 -19.83 1.82
C ARG A 7 -3.53 -21.06 2.24
N LYS A 8 -3.19 -21.93 1.30
CA LYS A 8 -2.36 -23.10 1.58
C LYS A 8 -0.97 -22.70 2.08
N THR A 9 -0.36 -21.72 1.45
CA THR A 9 0.95 -21.20 1.87
C THR A 9 0.87 -20.56 3.26
N ALA A 10 -0.17 -19.77 3.55
CA ALA A 10 -0.38 -19.19 4.87
C ALA A 10 -0.58 -20.26 5.96
N ILE A 11 -1.37 -21.30 5.67
CA ILE A 11 -1.56 -22.43 6.59
C ILE A 11 -0.24 -23.17 6.82
N LEU A 12 0.57 -23.36 5.77
CA LEU A 12 1.89 -23.97 5.88
C LEU A 12 2.80 -23.15 6.80
N ILE A 13 2.85 -21.83 6.57
CA ILE A 13 3.61 -20.90 7.41
C ILE A 13 3.15 -21.00 8.87
N LEU A 14 1.85 -20.93 9.14
CA LEU A 14 1.30 -21.00 10.47
C LEU A 14 1.57 -22.34 11.16
N LYS A 15 1.54 -23.44 10.42
CA LYS A 15 1.88 -24.78 10.96
C LYS A 15 3.36 -24.93 11.30
N TYR A 16 4.25 -24.30 10.52
CA TYR A 16 5.67 -24.32 10.79
C TYR A 16 6.14 -23.26 11.79
N MET A 17 5.35 -22.20 12.03
CA MET A 17 5.60 -21.19 13.07
C MET A 17 5.06 -21.61 14.46
N GLY A 18 4.48 -22.79 14.60
CA GLY A 18 4.13 -23.39 15.90
C GLY A 18 5.34 -23.82 16.71
N ILE A 19 6.38 -23.01 16.73
CA ILE A 19 7.60 -23.24 17.49
C ILE A 19 7.40 -22.54 18.84
N ALA A 20 7.14 -23.35 19.87
CA ALA A 20 7.45 -22.95 21.22
C ALA A 20 8.97 -22.70 21.30
N PRO A 21 9.43 -21.60 21.90
CA PRO A 21 10.85 -21.41 22.16
C PRO A 21 11.26 -22.37 23.27
N GLU A 22 11.60 -23.59 22.94
CA GLU A 22 12.39 -24.43 23.81
C GLU A 22 13.86 -24.18 23.50
N ASP A 23 14.56 -23.84 24.52
CA ASP A 23 15.90 -23.28 24.67
C ASP A 23 16.97 -24.33 24.49
N ASP A 24 17.15 -24.88 23.29
CA ASP A 24 18.22 -25.84 23.02
C ASP A 24 19.09 -25.57 21.77
N GLY A 25 19.16 -24.31 21.34
CA GLY A 25 20.15 -23.88 20.36
C GLY A 25 19.94 -24.39 18.94
N THR A 26 18.77 -24.91 18.59
CA THR A 26 18.46 -25.38 17.26
C THR A 26 18.12 -24.21 16.31
N ASN A 27 18.61 -24.28 15.08
CA ASN A 27 18.39 -23.29 14.04
C ASN A 27 16.89 -23.03 13.81
N VAL A 28 16.41 -21.85 14.19
CA VAL A 28 15.06 -21.42 13.88
C VAL A 28 15.02 -21.03 12.39
N ASN A 29 14.42 -21.84 11.55
CA ASN A 29 14.15 -21.50 10.17
C ASN A 29 12.98 -20.50 10.14
N GLY A 30 13.28 -19.22 10.32
CA GLY A 30 12.30 -18.15 10.21
C GLY A 30 12.07 -17.78 8.73
N ILE A 31 10.82 -17.58 8.34
CA ILE A 31 10.48 -16.99 7.04
C ILE A 31 10.30 -15.50 7.25
N LEU A 32 11.17 -14.70 6.63
CA LEU A 32 11.02 -13.25 6.62
C LEU A 32 9.99 -12.85 5.57
N ILE A 33 8.87 -12.29 6.03
CA ILE A 33 7.77 -11.84 5.16
C ILE A 33 7.84 -10.32 5.03
N ASN A 34 7.91 -9.84 3.78
CA ASN A 34 7.82 -8.40 3.52
C ASN A 34 6.35 -7.96 3.54
N MET A 35 5.89 -7.44 4.69
CA MET A 35 4.51 -7.00 4.89
C MET A 35 4.14 -5.79 4.04
N ASN A 36 5.08 -4.89 3.72
CA ASN A 36 4.82 -3.77 2.82
C ASN A 36 4.37 -4.29 1.45
N TYR A 37 5.13 -5.23 0.89
CA TYR A 37 4.80 -5.83 -0.41
C TYR A 37 3.44 -6.55 -0.40
N ILE A 38 3.13 -7.28 0.68
CA ILE A 38 1.83 -7.96 0.81
C ILE A 38 0.70 -6.94 0.88
N TRP A 39 0.87 -5.86 1.67
CA TRP A 39 -0.12 -4.81 1.81
C TRP A 39 -0.40 -4.08 0.50
N GLU A 40 0.63 -3.70 -0.25
CA GLU A 40 0.50 -3.09 -1.57
C GLU A 40 -0.33 -3.97 -2.52
N ARG A 41 0.00 -5.26 -2.62
CA ARG A 41 -0.71 -6.19 -3.50
C ARG A 41 -2.15 -6.44 -3.06
N TYR A 42 -2.38 -6.57 -1.76
CA TYR A 42 -3.70 -6.74 -1.18
C TYR A 42 -4.59 -5.53 -1.49
N LEU A 43 -4.07 -4.32 -1.33
CA LEU A 43 -4.80 -3.09 -1.63
C LEU A 43 -5.20 -3.02 -3.10
N VAL A 44 -4.26 -3.28 -4.02
CA VAL A 44 -4.54 -3.32 -5.46
C VAL A 44 -5.64 -4.34 -5.78
N GLN A 45 -5.58 -5.52 -5.20
CA GLN A 45 -6.56 -6.58 -5.45
C GLN A 45 -7.96 -6.20 -4.97
N ILE A 46 -8.08 -5.71 -3.74
CA ILE A 46 -9.38 -5.28 -3.18
C ILE A 46 -10.00 -4.15 -4.02
N VAL A 47 -9.19 -3.16 -4.40
CA VAL A 47 -9.69 -2.04 -5.20
C VAL A 47 -10.16 -2.54 -6.57
N LYS A 48 -9.41 -3.42 -7.21
CA LYS A 48 -9.83 -4.05 -8.47
C LYS A 48 -11.18 -4.75 -8.32
N GLU A 49 -11.32 -5.63 -7.35
CA GLU A 49 -12.56 -6.38 -7.13
C GLU A 49 -13.79 -5.48 -6.93
N LYS A 50 -13.60 -4.31 -6.33
CA LYS A 50 -14.71 -3.40 -6.01
C LYS A 50 -15.11 -2.46 -7.13
N ILE A 51 -14.16 -1.96 -7.90
CA ILE A 51 -14.43 -0.84 -8.82
C ILE A 51 -13.88 -1.02 -10.24
N GLU A 52 -13.21 -2.11 -10.59
CA GLU A 52 -12.63 -2.27 -11.93
C GLU A 52 -13.68 -2.31 -13.05
N ASN A 53 -14.94 -2.56 -12.74
CA ASN A 53 -16.03 -2.46 -13.70
C ASN A 53 -16.24 -1.02 -14.22
N LYS A 54 -15.90 0.00 -13.41
CA LYS A 54 -16.06 1.43 -13.72
C LYS A 54 -14.75 2.13 -14.06
N TYR A 55 -13.66 1.73 -13.45
CA TYR A 55 -12.38 2.42 -13.51
C TYR A 55 -11.27 1.50 -13.98
N GLN A 56 -10.26 2.10 -14.63
CA GLN A 56 -9.00 1.43 -14.91
C GLN A 56 -8.12 1.51 -13.66
N ILE A 57 -7.56 0.37 -13.23
CA ILE A 57 -6.76 0.26 -12.02
C ILE A 57 -5.41 -0.33 -12.39
N GLU A 58 -4.36 0.44 -12.14
CA GLU A 58 -2.99 0.07 -12.43
C GLU A 58 -2.17 0.09 -11.14
N GLY A 59 -1.45 -0.98 -10.86
CA GLY A 59 -0.43 -1.02 -9.81
C GLY A 59 0.92 -0.62 -10.36
N LYS A 60 1.69 0.15 -9.60
CA LYS A 60 3.08 0.52 -9.92
C LYS A 60 3.27 1.14 -11.32
N LYS A 61 2.41 2.06 -11.68
CA LYS A 61 2.53 2.82 -12.93
C LYS A 61 3.63 3.87 -12.80
N SER A 62 4.57 3.86 -13.74
CA SER A 62 5.66 4.85 -13.77
C SER A 62 5.20 6.19 -14.34
N PHE A 63 5.55 7.27 -13.65
CA PHE A 63 5.35 8.66 -14.08
C PHE A 63 6.64 9.39 -14.40
N GLY A 64 7.70 8.64 -14.60
CA GLY A 64 9.02 9.15 -14.93
C GLY A 64 10.03 9.03 -13.80
N THR A 65 11.19 9.60 -14.00
CA THR A 65 12.36 9.41 -13.15
C THR A 65 12.95 10.75 -12.73
N PHE A 66 13.30 10.88 -11.48
CA PHE A 66 14.15 11.95 -10.98
C PHE A 66 15.61 11.51 -10.93
N PHE A 67 16.50 12.43 -11.27
CA PHE A 67 17.94 12.25 -11.10
C PHE A 67 18.43 13.12 -9.96
N CYS A 68 19.08 12.49 -8.99
CA CYS A 68 19.71 13.19 -7.88
C CYS A 68 21.05 12.54 -7.54
N ASN A 69 22.13 13.30 -7.54
CA ASN A 69 23.48 12.83 -7.18
C ASN A 69 23.92 11.57 -7.94
N GLY A 70 23.60 11.47 -9.24
CA GLY A 70 23.95 10.31 -10.07
C GLY A 70 23.07 9.09 -9.86
N GLN A 71 22.07 9.18 -9.00
CA GLN A 71 21.05 8.14 -8.80
C GLN A 71 19.74 8.52 -9.47
N SER A 72 19.04 7.53 -9.99
CA SER A 72 17.70 7.69 -10.55
C SER A 72 16.66 7.17 -9.56
N ILE A 73 15.63 7.97 -9.31
CA ILE A 73 14.49 7.60 -8.48
C ILE A 73 13.27 7.59 -9.38
N GLU A 74 12.67 6.44 -9.56
CA GLU A 74 11.45 6.28 -10.34
C GLU A 74 10.24 6.72 -9.53
N LEU A 75 9.37 7.52 -10.16
CA LEU A 75 8.09 7.92 -9.58
C LEU A 75 7.02 6.87 -9.89
N GLN A 76 6.82 5.96 -8.96
CA GLN A 76 5.97 4.79 -9.15
C GLN A 76 5.04 4.60 -7.95
N PRO A 77 3.85 5.26 -7.94
CA PRO A 77 2.85 5.04 -6.91
C PRO A 77 2.33 3.61 -6.93
N ASP A 78 1.90 3.13 -5.77
CA ASP A 78 1.46 1.74 -5.60
C ASP A 78 0.13 1.45 -6.32
N LEU A 79 -0.75 2.46 -6.42
CA LEU A 79 -2.04 2.31 -7.07
C LEU A 79 -2.47 3.59 -7.78
N VAL A 80 -2.91 3.44 -9.03
CA VAL A 80 -3.44 4.52 -9.87
C VAL A 80 -4.83 4.14 -10.36
N ILE A 81 -5.79 5.04 -10.17
CA ILE A 81 -7.16 4.88 -10.63
C ILE A 81 -7.45 5.93 -11.70
N SER A 82 -7.89 5.48 -12.87
CA SER A 82 -8.20 6.32 -14.04
C SER A 82 -9.59 6.01 -14.58
N ASP A 83 -10.16 6.93 -15.37
CA ASP A 83 -11.45 6.69 -16.04
C ASP A 83 -11.25 5.78 -17.24
N LYS A 84 -12.03 4.70 -17.33
CA LYS A 84 -12.01 3.79 -18.49
C LYS A 84 -12.51 4.41 -19.79
N LYS A 85 -13.34 5.45 -19.70
CA LYS A 85 -13.98 6.07 -20.86
C LYS A 85 -13.07 7.03 -21.61
N VAL A 86 -12.00 7.47 -20.99
CA VAL A 86 -11.07 8.43 -21.57
C VAL A 86 -9.95 7.69 -22.30
N ILE A 87 -10.16 7.40 -23.56
CA ILE A 87 -9.14 6.84 -24.47
C ILE A 87 -8.37 8.02 -25.09
N SER A 88 -7.47 8.62 -24.33
CA SER A 88 -6.56 9.63 -24.86
C SER A 88 -5.21 9.53 -24.18
N ASP A 89 -4.15 9.93 -24.86
CA ASP A 89 -2.78 10.05 -24.31
C ASP A 89 -2.70 10.97 -23.07
N LYS A 90 -3.79 11.69 -22.80
CA LYS A 90 -3.97 12.58 -21.63
C LYS A 90 -4.89 11.99 -20.58
N ASN A 91 -5.01 10.66 -20.49
CA ASN A 91 -5.83 10.04 -19.43
C ASN A 91 -5.19 10.31 -18.08
N ARG A 92 -5.56 11.45 -17.48
CA ARG A 92 -5.08 11.87 -16.15
C ARG A 92 -5.69 10.94 -15.10
N PRO A 93 -4.91 10.49 -14.14
CA PRO A 93 -5.46 9.75 -13.03
C PRO A 93 -6.53 10.55 -12.27
N LEU A 94 -7.55 9.86 -11.82
CA LEU A 94 -8.56 10.41 -10.91
C LEU A 94 -8.04 10.40 -9.47
N LEU A 95 -7.31 9.36 -9.12
CA LEU A 95 -6.77 9.16 -7.77
C LEU A 95 -5.46 8.40 -7.83
N ILE A 96 -4.50 8.82 -7.01
CA ILE A 96 -3.23 8.15 -6.78
C ILE A 96 -3.17 7.74 -5.31
N ILE A 97 -2.76 6.50 -5.05
CA ILE A 97 -2.64 5.96 -3.70
C ILE A 97 -1.23 5.41 -3.49
N ASP A 98 -0.69 5.72 -2.34
CA ASP A 98 0.54 5.14 -1.81
C ASP A 98 0.20 4.28 -0.60
N ALA A 99 0.64 3.04 -0.60
CA ALA A 99 0.33 2.05 0.43
C ALA A 99 1.47 2.01 1.46
N LYS A 100 1.17 2.29 2.71
CA LYS A 100 2.15 2.25 3.79
C LYS A 100 1.76 1.23 4.83
N TYR A 101 2.64 0.27 5.10
CA TYR A 101 2.51 -0.66 6.21
C TYR A 101 3.44 -0.21 7.33
N LYS A 102 2.90 0.58 8.27
CA LYS A 102 3.66 1.12 9.40
C LYS A 102 3.06 0.64 10.71
N ASN A 103 3.90 0.04 11.56
CA ASN A 103 3.49 -0.41 12.90
C ASN A 103 3.20 0.77 13.85
N GLU A 104 3.64 1.98 13.52
CA GLU A 104 3.48 3.16 14.38
C GLU A 104 2.03 3.61 14.54
N TRP A 105 1.14 3.18 13.64
CA TRP A 105 -0.30 3.43 13.75
C TRP A 105 -0.97 2.59 14.85
N GLU A 106 -0.29 1.59 15.40
CA GLU A 106 -0.75 0.83 16.57
C GLU A 106 -0.67 1.64 17.87
N ASN A 107 0.13 2.69 17.90
CA ASN A 107 0.32 3.57 19.06
C ASN A 107 -0.74 4.69 19.17
N VAL A 108 -1.89 4.56 18.56
CA VAL A 108 -3.04 5.48 18.70
C VAL A 108 -3.51 5.63 20.15
N ALA A 109 -3.08 4.75 21.05
CA ALA A 109 -3.31 4.89 22.50
C ALA A 109 -2.38 5.91 23.18
N SER A 110 -1.29 6.31 22.55
CA SER A 110 -0.37 7.33 23.04
C SER A 110 -0.49 8.56 22.16
N ASN A 111 -1.08 9.64 22.64
CA ASN A 111 -1.24 11.01 22.14
C ASN A 111 -0.25 11.53 21.06
N LYS A 112 0.39 10.65 20.28
CA LYS A 112 1.20 10.99 19.12
C LYS A 112 0.27 11.10 17.90
N SER A 113 0.31 12.25 17.27
CA SER A 113 -0.57 12.71 16.19
C SER A 113 -0.85 11.64 15.13
N ASP A 114 -2.13 11.42 14.84
CA ASP A 114 -2.68 10.67 13.68
C ASP A 114 -2.26 11.26 12.32
N LYS A 115 -1.17 12.01 12.27
CA LYS A 115 -0.72 12.71 11.07
C LYS A 115 0.25 11.84 10.28
N PRO A 116 0.09 11.79 8.96
CA PRO A 116 1.08 11.15 8.10
C PRO A 116 2.44 11.83 8.25
N GLU A 117 3.51 11.08 8.08
CA GLU A 117 4.85 11.63 8.09
C GLU A 117 5.03 12.63 6.95
N ARG A 118 5.84 13.64 7.20
CA ARG A 118 6.11 14.70 6.21
C ARG A 118 6.66 14.14 4.90
N GLU A 119 7.49 13.12 4.97
CA GLU A 119 8.09 12.47 3.81
C GLU A 119 7.04 11.75 2.96
N ASP A 120 6.10 11.04 3.58
CA ASP A 120 4.99 10.40 2.89
C ASP A 120 4.10 11.43 2.18
N CYS A 121 3.86 12.59 2.83
CA CYS A 121 3.12 13.67 2.21
C CYS A 121 3.85 14.22 0.97
N PHE A 122 5.15 14.43 1.05
CA PHE A 122 5.92 14.89 -0.11
C PHE A 122 5.98 13.86 -1.23
N GLN A 123 6.06 12.59 -0.89
CA GLN A 123 6.04 11.51 -1.87
C GLN A 123 4.73 11.52 -2.66
N ILE A 124 3.59 11.52 -1.99
CA ILE A 124 2.28 11.54 -2.67
C ILE A 124 2.07 12.83 -3.47
N MET A 125 2.50 13.99 -2.95
CA MET A 125 2.43 15.26 -3.67
C MET A 125 3.28 15.24 -4.95
N SER A 126 4.46 14.63 -4.92
CA SER A 126 5.32 14.48 -6.09
C SER A 126 4.67 13.63 -7.18
N TYR A 127 4.01 12.53 -6.78
CA TYR A 127 3.24 11.71 -7.71
C TYR A 127 2.07 12.48 -8.31
N MET A 128 1.29 13.18 -7.47
CA MET A 128 0.15 13.99 -7.91
C MET A 128 0.58 15.08 -8.90
N TYR A 129 1.65 15.79 -8.58
CA TYR A 129 2.18 16.84 -9.45
C TYR A 129 2.61 16.28 -10.80
N ARG A 130 3.40 15.20 -10.80
CA ARG A 130 3.93 14.61 -12.04
C ARG A 130 2.86 13.99 -12.92
N ALA A 131 1.85 13.39 -12.32
CA ALA A 131 0.71 12.77 -13.01
C ALA A 131 -0.41 13.76 -13.36
N GLU A 132 -0.29 15.02 -12.96
CA GLU A 132 -1.35 16.03 -13.05
C GLU A 132 -2.67 15.56 -12.40
N CYS A 133 -2.56 14.83 -11.29
CA CYS A 133 -3.68 14.27 -10.54
C CYS A 133 -4.08 15.21 -9.41
N LYS A 134 -5.41 15.41 -9.23
CA LYS A 134 -5.91 16.32 -8.20
C LYS A 134 -6.07 15.65 -6.83
N PHE A 135 -6.20 14.33 -6.80
CA PHE A 135 -6.45 13.59 -5.57
C PHE A 135 -5.37 12.54 -5.33
N GLY A 136 -4.84 12.54 -4.14
CA GLY A 136 -3.89 11.55 -3.67
C GLY A 136 -4.19 11.14 -2.24
N GLY A 137 -3.79 9.93 -1.86
CA GLY A 137 -4.01 9.42 -0.52
C GLY A 137 -2.96 8.41 -0.09
N ILE A 138 -2.75 8.33 1.22
CA ILE A 138 -1.91 7.34 1.86
C ILE A 138 -2.82 6.33 2.53
N PHE A 139 -2.65 5.05 2.21
CA PHE A 139 -3.46 3.97 2.77
C PHE A 139 -2.64 3.10 3.70
N CYS A 140 -3.08 3.03 4.95
CA CYS A 140 -2.46 2.23 6.00
C CYS A 140 -3.46 1.20 6.52
N PRO A 141 -3.02 -0.02 6.90
CA PRO A 141 -3.89 -0.96 7.57
C PRO A 141 -4.26 -0.42 8.96
N GLN A 142 -5.53 -0.57 9.35
CA GLN A 142 -5.97 -0.25 10.69
C GLN A 142 -6.27 -1.55 11.44
N THR A 143 -5.74 -1.67 12.66
CA THR A 143 -6.00 -2.81 13.55
C THR A 143 -7.27 -2.62 14.39
N LYS A 144 -7.75 -1.37 14.52
CA LYS A 144 -8.98 -1.05 15.27
C LYS A 144 -9.95 -0.29 14.37
N VAL A 145 -11.18 -0.77 14.31
CA VAL A 145 -12.28 -0.02 13.71
C VAL A 145 -12.59 1.16 14.63
N ARG A 146 -12.51 2.38 14.12
CA ARG A 146 -13.02 3.56 14.84
C ARG A 146 -14.53 3.47 14.90
N ASP A 147 -15.11 3.60 16.09
CA ASP A 147 -16.56 3.55 16.31
C ASP A 147 -17.33 4.68 15.60
N ASP A 148 -16.63 5.72 15.13
CA ASP A 148 -17.25 6.90 14.50
C ASP A 148 -17.42 6.79 12.98
N GLY A 149 -16.91 5.76 12.35
CA GLY A 149 -17.04 5.51 10.89
C GLY A 149 -16.54 6.65 9.99
N LYS A 150 -15.85 7.64 10.55
CA LYS A 150 -15.40 8.82 9.81
C LYS A 150 -14.07 8.55 9.12
N MET A 151 -14.08 8.57 7.80
CA MET A 151 -12.86 8.73 7.02
C MET A 151 -12.30 10.14 7.26
N VAL A 152 -11.03 10.22 7.63
CA VAL A 152 -10.32 11.50 7.67
C VAL A 152 -9.98 11.87 6.22
N SER A 153 -10.76 12.80 5.65
CA SER A 153 -10.38 13.43 4.39
C SER A 153 -9.39 14.55 4.69
N VAL A 154 -8.22 14.47 4.12
CA VAL A 154 -7.29 15.62 4.06
C VAL A 154 -7.76 16.45 2.86
N GLN A 155 -8.32 17.61 3.13
CA GLN A 155 -8.59 18.66 2.12
C GLN A 155 -7.32 19.46 1.86
#